data_6a44b9c7295d6852eff4dc19ddae70b7
#
_entry.id   6a44b9c7295d6852eff4dc19ddae70b7
#
_cell.length_a   1.000
_cell.length_b   1.000
_cell.length_c   1.000
_cell.angle_alpha   90.00
_cell.angle_beta   90.00
_cell.angle_gamma   90.00
#
_symmetry.space_group_name_H-M   'P 1'
#
loop_
_entity.id
_entity.type
_entity.pdbx_description
1 polymer ?
#
loop_
_entity_poly.entity_id
_entity_poly.type
_entity_poly.pdbx_seq_one_letter_code
_entity_poly.pdbx_strand_id
1 'polypeptide(L)'
;YKYLGEEVVKMYKEVYGVNAEIARFYNVYGPNEIIGDQDNDGAAVIGIWRNQIANNKPLTIVGDGNQKRDFTHVDDIVDGLWRIGMKNEKHKDAWELGSGKNYSINEVYGMFRKKFKTRYKHIPDQAGNYPSTLQINDDAQRKLGYDPQDRLEKYIKSL
;
A
#
# COMPACT_ATOMS: atom_id res chain seq x y z
N TYR A 1 5.79 4.28 -15.46
CA TYR A 1 5.53 2.97 -16.11
C TYR A 1 4.13 2.44 -15.83
N LYS A 2 3.64 2.46 -14.57
CA LYS A 2 2.30 1.90 -14.23
C LYS A 2 1.18 2.58 -15.01
N TYR A 3 1.17 3.91 -15.12
CA TYR A 3 0.19 4.65 -15.91
C TYR A 3 0.17 4.20 -17.39
N LEU A 4 1.34 4.03 -18.01
CA LEU A 4 1.41 3.53 -19.38
C LEU A 4 0.82 2.11 -19.53
N GLY A 5 1.03 1.27 -18.53
CA GLY A 5 0.40 -0.06 -18.49
C GLY A 5 -1.13 0.01 -18.44
N GLU A 6 -1.69 0.95 -17.68
CA GLU A 6 -3.15 1.17 -17.64
C GLU A 6 -3.69 1.62 -19.01
N GLU A 7 -3.01 2.54 -19.70
CA GLU A 7 -3.42 3.01 -21.02
C GLU A 7 -3.36 1.87 -22.06
N VAL A 8 -2.38 0.98 -21.99
CA VAL A 8 -2.33 -0.21 -22.83
C VAL A 8 -3.53 -1.11 -22.55
N VAL A 9 -3.87 -1.38 -21.29
CA VAL A 9 -5.06 -2.20 -20.95
C VAL A 9 -6.34 -1.56 -21.47
N LYS A 10 -6.51 -0.23 -21.30
CA LYS A 10 -7.67 0.50 -21.83
C LYS A 10 -7.79 0.36 -23.35
N MET A 11 -6.69 0.54 -24.07
CA MET A 11 -6.64 0.35 -25.51
C MET A 11 -7.07 -1.07 -25.93
N TYR A 12 -6.57 -2.11 -25.26
CA TYR A 12 -6.94 -3.48 -25.55
C TYR A 12 -8.42 -3.76 -25.26
N LYS A 13 -8.97 -3.17 -24.21
CA LYS A 13 -10.42 -3.23 -23.92
C LYS A 13 -11.24 -2.63 -25.06
N GLU A 14 -10.86 -1.44 -25.54
CA GLU A 14 -11.61 -0.71 -26.58
C GLU A 14 -11.46 -1.32 -27.96
N VAL A 15 -10.24 -1.67 -28.36
CA VAL A 15 -9.95 -2.11 -29.74
C VAL A 15 -10.27 -3.60 -29.95
N TYR A 16 -9.95 -4.43 -28.96
CA TYR A 16 -10.04 -5.89 -29.10
C TYR A 16 -11.13 -6.52 -28.23
N GLY A 17 -11.90 -5.72 -27.46
CA GLY A 17 -12.96 -6.23 -26.59
C GLY A 17 -12.45 -7.12 -25.45
N VAL A 18 -11.21 -6.96 -25.03
CA VAL A 18 -10.63 -7.78 -23.95
C VAL A 18 -11.38 -7.54 -22.65
N ASN A 19 -11.84 -8.61 -22.02
CA ASN A 19 -12.47 -8.55 -20.71
C ASN A 19 -11.41 -8.42 -19.61
N ALA A 20 -10.97 -7.21 -19.34
CA ALA A 20 -9.98 -6.89 -18.32
C ALA A 20 -10.45 -5.74 -17.43
N GLU A 21 -10.03 -5.73 -16.19
CA GLU A 21 -10.23 -4.63 -15.24
C GLU A 21 -8.89 -4.18 -14.66
N ILE A 22 -8.80 -2.91 -14.29
CA ILE A 22 -7.61 -2.33 -13.67
C ILE A 22 -7.88 -2.14 -12.20
N ALA A 23 -6.96 -2.59 -11.36
CA ALA A 23 -6.98 -2.34 -9.91
C ALA A 23 -5.74 -1.55 -9.49
N ARG A 24 -5.94 -0.44 -8.77
CA ARG A 24 -4.87 0.36 -8.17
C ARG A 24 -4.77 0.07 -6.69
N PHE A 25 -3.60 -0.38 -6.26
CA PHE A 25 -3.30 -0.64 -4.86
C PHE A 25 -2.60 0.56 -4.23
N TYR A 26 -2.83 0.72 -2.95
CA TYR A 26 -2.06 1.64 -2.12
C TYR A 26 -0.92 0.90 -1.41
N ASN A 27 -0.40 1.38 -0.28
CA ASN A 27 0.72 0.73 0.38
C ASN A 27 0.31 -0.60 1.01
N VAL A 28 0.45 -1.69 0.27
CA VAL A 28 0.08 -3.04 0.72
C VAL A 28 1.07 -3.53 1.78
N TYR A 29 0.55 -4.11 2.85
CA TYR A 29 1.32 -4.75 3.92
C TYR A 29 0.65 -6.05 4.35
N GLY A 30 1.40 -6.93 5.01
CA GLY A 30 0.85 -8.18 5.55
C GLY A 30 1.87 -9.30 5.64
N PRO A 31 1.42 -10.52 5.95
CA PRO A 31 2.27 -11.71 5.93
C PRO A 31 2.94 -11.89 4.57
N ASN A 32 4.19 -12.38 4.59
CA ASN A 32 5.01 -12.63 3.39
C ASN A 32 5.42 -11.38 2.60
N GLU A 33 5.31 -10.17 3.18
CA GLU A 33 5.92 -8.99 2.57
C GLU A 33 7.44 -9.17 2.41
N ILE A 34 8.01 -8.51 1.40
CA ILE A 34 9.46 -8.55 1.17
C ILE A 34 10.16 -7.86 2.34
N ILE A 35 11.03 -8.60 3.03
CA ILE A 35 11.89 -8.09 4.09
C ILE A 35 13.28 -7.84 3.48
N GLY A 36 13.75 -6.60 3.51
CA GLY A 36 15.00 -6.24 2.85
C GLY A 36 15.52 -4.86 3.26
N ASP A 37 16.65 -4.50 2.67
CA ASP A 37 17.23 -3.16 2.85
C ASP A 37 16.49 -2.10 2.00
N GLN A 38 16.78 -0.83 2.29
CA GLN A 38 16.14 0.30 1.62
C GLN A 38 16.43 0.36 0.11
N ASP A 39 17.59 -0.16 -0.30
CA ASP A 39 18.00 -0.24 -1.70
C ASP A 39 17.44 -1.49 -2.41
N ASN A 40 16.63 -2.29 -1.74
CA ASN A 40 15.96 -3.44 -2.34
C ASN A 40 14.67 -2.98 -3.01
N ASP A 41 14.63 -3.06 -4.32
CA ASP A 41 13.55 -2.56 -5.19
C ASP A 41 12.15 -3.13 -4.89
N GLY A 42 12.01 -4.08 -3.99
CA GLY A 42 10.74 -4.69 -3.64
C GLY A 42 10.27 -4.42 -2.21
N ALA A 43 11.15 -3.93 -1.32
CA ALA A 43 10.81 -3.77 0.08
C ALA A 43 10.07 -2.45 0.34
N ALA A 44 8.91 -2.53 1.01
CA ALA A 44 8.19 -1.36 1.52
C ALA A 44 8.66 -1.02 2.96
N VAL A 45 8.24 0.15 3.47
CA VAL A 45 8.70 0.68 4.76
C VAL A 45 8.57 -0.32 5.92
N ILE A 46 7.49 -1.10 5.98
CA ILE A 46 7.29 -2.10 7.04
C ILE A 46 8.33 -3.22 6.92
N GLY A 47 8.54 -3.76 5.72
CA GLY A 47 9.54 -4.78 5.46
C GLY A 47 10.97 -4.30 5.71
N ILE A 48 11.30 -3.06 5.33
CA ILE A 48 12.59 -2.42 5.64
C ILE A 48 12.79 -2.32 7.15
N TRP A 49 11.79 -1.82 7.88
CA TRP A 49 11.90 -1.66 9.33
C TRP A 49 11.97 -2.99 10.07
N ARG A 50 11.29 -4.04 9.60
CA ARG A 50 11.43 -5.40 10.13
C ARG A 50 12.86 -5.92 9.98
N ASN A 51 13.47 -5.71 8.79
CA ASN A 51 14.88 -6.06 8.56
C ASN A 51 15.82 -5.28 9.50
N GLN A 52 15.58 -3.97 9.65
CA GLN A 52 16.40 -3.13 10.53
C GLN A 52 16.30 -3.55 12.00
N ILE A 53 15.10 -3.91 12.47
CA ILE A 53 14.89 -4.43 13.83
C ILE A 53 15.66 -5.75 14.02
N ALA A 54 15.52 -6.70 13.09
CA ALA A 54 16.21 -7.98 13.15
C ALA A 54 17.74 -7.84 13.20
N ASN A 55 18.28 -6.74 12.63
CA ASN A 55 19.71 -6.44 12.62
C ASN A 55 20.14 -5.40 13.69
N ASN A 56 19.28 -5.10 14.66
CA ASN A 56 19.54 -4.09 15.71
C ASN A 56 19.90 -2.70 15.18
N LYS A 57 19.44 -2.35 13.98
CA LYS A 57 19.65 -1.05 13.35
C LYS A 57 18.54 -0.06 13.73
N PRO A 58 18.82 1.27 13.77
CA PRO A 58 17.75 2.27 13.90
C PRO A 58 16.86 2.26 12.67
N LEU A 59 15.56 2.52 12.86
CA LEU A 59 14.60 2.64 11.75
C LEU A 59 14.90 3.90 10.93
N THR A 60 14.91 3.77 9.60
CA THR A 60 15.13 4.91 8.69
C THR A 60 13.81 5.58 8.35
N ILE A 61 13.77 6.90 8.52
CA ILE A 61 12.64 7.75 8.12
C ILE A 61 13.13 8.67 7.00
N VAL A 62 12.53 8.53 5.81
CA VAL A 62 12.83 9.40 4.66
C VAL A 62 12.26 10.79 4.91
N GLY A 63 13.04 11.83 4.68
CA GLY A 63 12.64 13.21 4.91
C GLY A 63 12.28 13.46 6.38
N ASP A 64 11.23 14.22 6.62
CA ASP A 64 10.72 14.57 7.95
C ASP A 64 9.73 13.55 8.56
N GLY A 65 9.29 12.57 7.77
CA GLY A 65 8.33 11.54 8.17
C GLY A 65 6.88 11.99 8.23
N ASN A 66 6.55 13.20 7.77
CA ASN A 66 5.18 13.72 7.74
C ASN A 66 4.38 13.25 6.51
N GLN A 67 5.05 12.68 5.52
CA GLN A 67 4.38 12.09 4.36
C GLN A 67 3.44 10.97 4.79
N LYS A 68 2.21 11.00 4.26
CA LYS A 68 1.15 10.06 4.62
C LYS A 68 0.98 8.98 3.57
N ARG A 69 0.65 7.78 4.02
CA ARG A 69 0.37 6.64 3.14
C ARG A 69 -0.89 5.92 3.60
N ASP A 70 -1.74 5.57 2.63
CA ASP A 70 -2.83 4.63 2.84
C ASP A 70 -2.25 3.22 2.90
N PHE A 71 -2.28 2.62 4.09
CA PHE A 71 -1.79 1.26 4.32
C PHE A 71 -2.96 0.28 4.26
N THR A 72 -2.92 -0.63 3.30
CA THR A 72 -3.97 -1.61 3.07
C THR A 72 -3.46 -3.02 3.31
N HIS A 73 -4.19 -3.80 4.12
CA HIS A 73 -3.78 -5.18 4.40
C HIS A 73 -3.93 -6.07 3.16
N VAL A 74 -3.00 -6.99 2.97
CA VAL A 74 -2.99 -7.89 1.80
C VAL A 74 -4.28 -8.69 1.64
N ASP A 75 -4.90 -9.12 2.74
CA ASP A 75 -6.18 -9.84 2.68
C ASP A 75 -7.31 -8.99 2.10
N ASP A 76 -7.31 -7.68 2.38
CA ASP A 76 -8.30 -6.76 1.82
C ASP A 76 -8.06 -6.56 0.32
N ILE A 77 -6.80 -6.49 -0.12
CA ILE A 77 -6.45 -6.45 -1.55
C ILE A 77 -6.92 -7.72 -2.25
N VAL A 78 -6.68 -8.89 -1.68
CA VAL A 78 -7.11 -10.18 -2.24
C VAL A 78 -8.63 -10.26 -2.33
N ASP A 79 -9.37 -9.84 -1.28
CA ASP A 79 -10.82 -9.76 -1.31
C ASP A 79 -11.32 -8.80 -2.40
N GLY A 80 -10.70 -7.62 -2.52
CA GLY A 80 -11.05 -6.66 -3.57
C GLY A 80 -10.84 -7.22 -4.98
N LEU A 81 -9.71 -7.86 -5.24
CA LEU A 81 -9.44 -8.53 -6.52
C LEU A 81 -10.44 -9.64 -6.83
N TRP A 82 -10.76 -10.47 -5.83
CA TRP A 82 -11.77 -11.51 -5.96
C TRP A 82 -13.14 -10.93 -6.35
N ARG A 83 -13.56 -9.85 -5.70
CA ARG A 83 -14.83 -9.17 -6.01
C ARG A 83 -14.86 -8.59 -7.41
N ILE A 84 -13.77 -7.96 -7.85
CA ILE A 84 -13.64 -7.45 -9.24
C ILE A 84 -13.84 -8.60 -10.23
N GLY A 85 -13.20 -9.74 -10.01
CA GLY A 85 -13.31 -10.89 -10.89
C GLY A 85 -14.71 -11.54 -10.90
N MET A 86 -15.35 -11.64 -9.75
CA MET A 86 -16.61 -12.39 -9.59
C MET A 86 -17.86 -11.60 -9.92
N LYS A 87 -17.87 -10.28 -9.70
CA LYS A 87 -19.09 -9.47 -9.91
C LYS A 87 -19.32 -9.03 -11.35
N ASN A 88 -18.36 -9.24 -12.25
CA ASN A 88 -18.44 -8.83 -13.65
C ASN A 88 -18.86 -7.35 -13.86
N GLU A 89 -18.61 -6.53 -12.86
CA GLU A 89 -18.81 -5.08 -12.95
C GLU A 89 -17.69 -4.45 -13.78
N LYS A 90 -18.02 -3.44 -14.57
CA LYS A 90 -17.05 -2.72 -15.42
C LYS A 90 -16.77 -1.35 -14.86
N HIS A 91 -15.49 -1.01 -14.76
CA HIS A 91 -15.06 0.32 -14.40
C HIS A 91 -14.47 1.06 -15.61
N LYS A 92 -14.84 2.34 -15.76
CA LYS A 92 -14.35 3.17 -16.89
C LYS A 92 -12.87 3.51 -16.74
N ASP A 93 -12.37 3.61 -15.52
CA ASP A 93 -10.97 3.89 -15.22
C ASP A 93 -10.36 2.68 -14.48
N ALA A 94 -10.18 2.75 -13.18
CA ALA A 94 -9.62 1.70 -12.36
C ALA A 94 -10.34 1.59 -11.02
N TRP A 95 -10.43 0.37 -10.47
CA TRP A 95 -10.87 0.11 -9.12
C TRP A 95 -9.77 0.51 -8.13
N GLU A 96 -10.05 1.43 -7.23
CA GLU A 96 -9.12 1.78 -6.15
C GLU A 96 -9.32 0.85 -4.95
N LEU A 97 -8.27 0.09 -4.60
CA LEU A 97 -8.26 -0.83 -3.46
C LEU A 97 -7.32 -0.27 -2.38
N GLY A 98 -7.82 0.64 -1.59
CA GLY A 98 -7.17 1.23 -0.42
C GLY A 98 -7.99 1.00 0.84
N SER A 99 -7.46 1.43 1.99
CA SER A 99 -8.19 1.39 3.26
C SER A 99 -9.08 2.61 3.48
N GLY A 100 -8.88 3.68 2.70
CA GLY A 100 -9.55 4.97 2.91
C GLY A 100 -9.04 5.74 4.13
N LYS A 101 -7.96 5.24 4.77
CA LYS A 101 -7.30 5.88 5.90
C LYS A 101 -5.79 5.90 5.71
N ASN A 102 -5.18 7.05 5.95
CA ASN A 102 -3.73 7.16 5.86
C ASN A 102 -3.08 7.49 7.19
N TYR A 103 -1.83 7.14 7.29
CA TYR A 103 -0.96 7.42 8.43
C TYR A 103 0.33 8.07 7.95
N SER A 104 0.85 9.04 8.70
CA SER A 104 2.21 9.53 8.49
C SER A 104 3.23 8.45 8.86
N ILE A 105 4.41 8.52 8.28
CA ILE A 105 5.50 7.62 8.64
C ILE A 105 5.87 7.77 10.12
N ASN A 106 5.77 8.98 10.67
CA ASN A 106 5.97 9.23 12.11
C ASN A 106 4.92 8.50 12.99
N GLU A 107 3.64 8.47 12.57
CA GLU A 107 2.60 7.71 13.30
C GLU A 107 2.89 6.21 13.25
N VAL A 108 3.27 5.68 12.08
CA VAL A 108 3.66 4.27 11.94
C VAL A 108 4.89 3.95 12.79
N TYR A 109 5.90 4.85 12.80
CA TYR A 109 7.04 4.71 13.72
C TYR A 109 6.60 4.64 15.18
N GLY A 110 5.64 5.47 15.57
CA GLY A 110 5.06 5.43 16.92
C GLY A 110 4.50 4.06 17.30
N MET A 111 3.83 3.38 16.34
CA MET A 111 3.31 2.02 16.53
C MET A 111 4.47 1.01 16.72
N PHE A 112 5.49 1.07 15.86
CA PHE A 112 6.69 0.22 15.97
C PHE A 112 7.44 0.44 17.30
N ARG A 113 7.63 1.70 17.70
CA ARG A 113 8.33 2.04 18.94
C ARG A 113 7.64 1.48 20.19
N LYS A 114 6.32 1.47 20.23
CA LYS A 114 5.53 0.87 21.33
C LYS A 114 5.85 -0.62 21.49
N LYS A 115 6.06 -1.36 20.39
CA LYS A 115 6.36 -2.78 20.42
C LYS A 115 7.83 -3.10 20.62
N PHE A 116 8.71 -2.47 19.83
CA PHE A 116 10.12 -2.90 19.67
C PHE A 116 11.12 -2.02 20.43
N LYS A 117 10.69 -0.91 21.07
CA LYS A 117 11.56 0.05 21.78
C LYS A 117 12.76 0.53 20.92
N THR A 118 12.56 0.67 19.64
CA THR A 118 13.60 0.99 18.64
C THR A 118 13.89 2.49 18.59
N ARG A 119 15.06 2.84 18.04
CA ARG A 119 15.45 4.21 17.69
C ARG A 119 15.20 4.46 16.21
N TYR A 120 15.25 5.71 15.79
CA TYR A 120 15.17 6.09 14.39
C TYR A 120 16.29 7.03 13.98
N LYS A 121 16.48 7.17 12.68
CA LYS A 121 17.30 8.22 12.07
C LYS A 121 16.60 8.73 10.81
N HIS A 122 16.69 10.03 10.58
CA HIS A 122 16.27 10.59 9.31
C HIS A 122 17.31 10.31 8.23
N ILE A 123 16.83 10.11 7.01
CA ILE A 123 17.65 10.02 5.79
C ILE A 123 17.13 11.03 4.79
N PRO A 124 17.95 11.47 3.81
CA PRO A 124 17.54 12.43 2.80
C PRO A 124 16.24 12.05 2.12
N ASP A 125 15.45 13.06 1.76
CA ASP A 125 14.24 12.87 0.98
C ASP A 125 14.56 12.29 -0.40
N GLN A 126 13.62 11.54 -0.95
CA GLN A 126 13.77 10.84 -2.22
C GLN A 126 12.95 11.52 -3.31
N ALA A 127 13.50 11.65 -4.49
CA ALA A 127 12.78 12.17 -5.65
C ALA A 127 11.51 11.32 -5.92
N GLY A 128 10.37 11.99 -6.08
CA GLY A 128 9.09 11.31 -6.29
C GLY A 128 8.39 10.88 -5.01
N ASN A 129 8.88 11.28 -3.85
CA ASN A 129 8.20 11.03 -2.57
C ASN A 129 6.98 11.95 -2.44
N TYR A 130 5.78 11.42 -2.69
CA TYR A 130 4.53 12.19 -2.61
C TYR A 130 4.18 12.55 -1.15
N PRO A 131 3.65 13.76 -0.91
CA PRO A 131 3.23 14.20 0.43
C PRO A 131 2.16 13.30 1.06
N SER A 132 1.21 12.81 0.24
CA SER A 132 0.13 11.95 0.73
C SER A 132 -0.41 11.04 -0.35
N THR A 133 -0.73 9.81 0.03
CA THR A 133 -1.57 8.89 -0.75
C THR A 133 -2.77 8.49 0.09
N LEU A 134 -3.94 8.46 -0.54
CA LEU A 134 -5.20 8.08 0.10
C LEU A 134 -6.18 7.61 -0.98
N GLN A 135 -6.85 6.50 -0.76
CA GLN A 135 -8.01 6.14 -1.57
C GLN A 135 -9.13 7.16 -1.34
N ILE A 136 -9.56 7.80 -2.40
CA ILE A 136 -10.67 8.78 -2.38
C ILE A 136 -11.90 8.32 -3.17
N ASN A 137 -11.73 7.42 -4.13
CA ASN A 137 -12.83 6.85 -4.89
C ASN A 137 -13.36 5.60 -4.17
N ASP A 138 -14.65 5.63 -3.81
CA ASP A 138 -15.33 4.56 -3.07
C ASP A 138 -16.15 3.61 -3.97
N ASP A 139 -15.92 3.62 -5.29
CA ASP A 139 -16.66 2.77 -6.22
C ASP A 139 -16.51 1.27 -5.89
N ALA A 140 -15.34 0.82 -5.43
CA ALA A 140 -15.13 -0.55 -5.00
C ALA A 140 -16.03 -0.93 -3.80
N GLN A 141 -16.16 -0.04 -2.83
CA GLN A 141 -17.04 -0.24 -1.68
C GLN A 141 -18.51 -0.29 -2.11
N ARG A 142 -18.96 0.71 -2.88
CA ARG A 142 -20.36 0.84 -3.28
C ARG A 142 -20.82 -0.24 -4.26
N LYS A 143 -20.01 -0.54 -5.28
CA LYS A 143 -20.41 -1.44 -6.39
C LYS A 143 -20.04 -2.89 -6.13
N LEU A 144 -18.88 -3.12 -5.50
CA LEU A 144 -18.37 -4.48 -5.28
C LEU A 144 -18.64 -4.99 -3.85
N GLY A 145 -18.97 -4.08 -2.91
CA GLY A 145 -19.07 -4.41 -1.48
C GLY A 145 -17.70 -4.66 -0.85
N TYR A 146 -16.64 -4.05 -1.41
CA TYR A 146 -15.30 -4.06 -0.81
C TYR A 146 -15.35 -3.38 0.57
N ASP A 147 -14.85 -4.03 1.61
CA ASP A 147 -14.92 -3.55 2.99
C ASP A 147 -13.55 -3.67 3.69
N PRO A 148 -12.60 -2.80 3.32
CA PRO A 148 -11.25 -2.84 3.88
C PRO A 148 -11.25 -2.45 5.36
N GLN A 149 -10.40 -3.12 6.14
CA GLN A 149 -10.32 -2.90 7.57
C GLN A 149 -9.01 -2.21 7.96
N ASP A 150 -9.07 -1.23 8.85
CA ASP A 150 -7.87 -0.62 9.43
C ASP A 150 -7.22 -1.59 10.44
N ARG A 151 -6.25 -2.38 9.98
CA ARG A 151 -5.56 -3.42 10.75
C ARG A 151 -4.11 -3.08 11.06
N LEU A 152 -3.61 -1.90 10.67
CA LEU A 152 -2.17 -1.60 10.71
C LEU A 152 -1.57 -1.73 12.11
N GLU A 153 -2.17 -1.09 13.10
CA GLU A 153 -1.64 -1.15 14.47
C GLU A 153 -1.72 -2.57 15.05
N LYS A 154 -2.81 -3.30 14.77
CA LYS A 154 -2.96 -4.69 15.19
C LYS A 154 -1.89 -5.58 14.55
N TYR A 155 -1.65 -5.40 13.26
CA TYR A 155 -0.61 -6.14 12.54
C TYR A 155 0.78 -5.88 13.10
N ILE A 156 1.15 -4.62 13.30
CA ILE A 156 2.46 -4.27 13.90
C ILE A 156 2.62 -4.88 15.30
N LYS A 157 1.55 -4.93 16.09
CA LYS A 157 1.58 -5.58 17.41
C LYS A 157 1.77 -7.10 17.32
N SER A 158 1.40 -7.74 16.22
CA SER A 158 1.54 -9.18 16.04
C SER A 158 2.91 -9.61 15.53
N LEU A 159 3.72 -8.69 14.96
CA LEU A 159 5.08 -8.95 14.50
C LEU A 159 6.00 -9.32 15.66
#